data_5664a7c0fc771b83543c84fcf4fc4fc3
#
_entry.id   5664a7c0fc771b83543c84fcf4fc4fc3
#
_cell.length_a   1.000
_cell.length_b   1.000
_cell.length_c   1.000
_cell.angle_alpha   90.00
_cell.angle_beta   90.00
_cell.angle_gamma   90.00
#
_symmetry.space_group_name_H-M   'P 1'
#
loop_
_entity.id
_entity.type
_entity.pdbx_description
1 polymer ?
#
loop_
_entity_poly.entity_id
_entity_poly.type
_entity_poly.pdbx_seq_one_letter_code
_entity_poly.pdbx_strand_id
1 'polypeptide(L)'
;MSGIAGLRGTGDWGTDERPKDFRESILFFSPNGDAPIFGLTAKAGKRSVSDPEFAWWAESNNIIRLQVNQAGGYLSTDTTIVVDSADPTASTMGALYGTATHLKPGDLLLVEKTDQATFDNEIIMVDTVLSDTTFTVLRGQAGTTPAAIADDTFLTLIGSSYAEGTSAPRAVAKNPIKFLNYIQIFKDSYEITGTADNTTARTGSAWSNDKKRKMFKHSADIEWAIMFGRKNEATGENGKPIRFFGGLREQIPASNTTVFSSATTAATFLHALQTAFAYELGG
;
A
#
# COMPACT_ATOMS: atom_id res chain seq x y z
N MET A 1 -56.85 -44.47 15.31
CA MET A 1 -56.16 -44.96 14.10
C MET A 1 -57.08 -44.67 12.91
N SER A 2 -56.63 -43.88 11.96
CA SER A 2 -57.39 -43.65 10.74
C SER A 2 -57.09 -44.79 9.78
N GLY A 3 -58.16 -45.51 9.38
CA GLY A 3 -58.03 -46.58 8.39
C GLY A 3 -57.82 -46.01 7.00
N ILE A 4 -56.92 -46.59 6.24
CA ILE A 4 -56.68 -46.22 4.84
C ILE A 4 -57.58 -47.07 3.97
N ALA A 5 -58.54 -46.44 3.26
CA ALA A 5 -59.42 -47.11 2.33
C ALA A 5 -58.87 -46.95 0.90
N GLY A 6 -58.46 -48.07 0.28
CA GLY A 6 -57.94 -48.09 -1.07
C GLY A 6 -56.41 -48.28 -1.14
N LEU A 7 -55.80 -47.87 -2.27
CA LEU A 7 -54.34 -47.98 -2.49
C LEU A 7 -53.60 -47.03 -1.53
N ARG A 8 -52.66 -47.55 -0.77
CA ARG A 8 -51.78 -46.72 0.08
C ARG A 8 -50.82 -45.89 -0.75
N GLY A 9 -50.97 -44.58 -0.68
CA GLY A 9 -50.07 -43.63 -1.36
C GLY A 9 -48.97 -43.12 -0.44
N THR A 10 -48.03 -42.36 -1.03
CA THR A 10 -46.91 -41.75 -0.27
C THR A 10 -47.35 -40.69 0.73
N GLY A 11 -48.59 -40.19 0.66
CA GLY A 11 -49.19 -39.23 1.59
C GLY A 11 -49.89 -39.90 2.79
N ASP A 12 -50.09 -41.21 2.80
CA ASP A 12 -50.82 -41.93 3.81
C ASP A 12 -49.96 -42.50 4.97
N TRP A 13 -48.69 -42.16 4.95
CA TRP A 13 -47.73 -42.52 5.99
C TRP A 13 -47.90 -41.60 7.21
N GLY A 14 -47.75 -42.15 8.40
CA GLY A 14 -47.74 -41.33 9.63
C GLY A 14 -46.66 -40.28 9.64
N THR A 15 -46.82 -39.27 10.50
CA THR A 15 -45.84 -38.22 10.72
C THR A 15 -44.51 -38.88 11.08
N ASP A 16 -43.45 -38.56 10.41
CA ASP A 16 -42.08 -39.08 10.61
C ASP A 16 -41.85 -40.57 10.32
N GLU A 17 -42.87 -41.31 9.89
CA GLU A 17 -42.73 -42.71 9.48
C GLU A 17 -41.94 -42.87 8.16
N ARG A 18 -42.05 -41.87 7.28
CA ARG A 18 -41.31 -41.81 6.02
C ARG A 18 -40.00 -41.07 6.17
N PRO A 19 -38.87 -41.74 6.06
CA PRO A 19 -37.57 -41.06 6.06
C PRO A 19 -37.46 -40.12 4.89
N LYS A 20 -37.20 -38.83 5.15
CA LYS A 20 -36.86 -37.84 4.12
C LYS A 20 -35.43 -38.08 3.68
N ASP A 21 -35.21 -38.03 2.37
CA ASP A 21 -33.86 -38.08 1.82
C ASP A 21 -33.17 -36.70 2.07
N PHE A 22 -32.08 -36.74 2.77
CA PHE A 22 -31.27 -35.56 3.05
C PHE A 22 -29.85 -35.80 2.53
N ARG A 23 -29.29 -34.75 1.95
CA ARG A 23 -27.90 -34.76 1.57
C ARG A 23 -27.02 -34.76 2.85
N GLU A 24 -26.13 -35.72 2.99
CA GLU A 24 -25.28 -35.86 4.17
C GLU A 24 -24.17 -34.81 4.23
N SER A 25 -23.87 -34.13 3.11
CA SER A 25 -22.82 -33.14 3.03
C SER A 25 -23.35 -31.72 3.21
N ILE A 26 -22.64 -30.91 3.99
CA ILE A 26 -22.90 -29.48 4.12
C ILE A 26 -22.26 -28.74 2.94
N LEU A 27 -23.06 -27.95 2.23
CA LEU A 27 -22.55 -27.00 1.22
C LEU A 27 -22.16 -25.71 1.93
N PHE A 28 -20.88 -25.37 1.88
CA PHE A 28 -20.38 -24.10 2.37
C PHE A 28 -20.46 -23.06 1.26
N PHE A 29 -21.21 -21.99 1.50
CA PHE A 29 -21.23 -20.83 0.63
C PHE A 29 -20.19 -19.83 1.14
N SER A 30 -19.16 -19.59 0.34
CA SER A 30 -18.13 -18.61 0.62
C SER A 30 -18.18 -17.54 -0.47
N PRO A 31 -18.90 -16.42 -0.26
CA PRO A 31 -19.14 -15.43 -1.32
C PRO A 31 -17.85 -14.74 -1.80
N ASN A 32 -16.82 -14.72 -0.98
CA ASN A 32 -15.53 -14.08 -1.28
C ASN A 32 -14.38 -15.09 -1.50
N GLY A 33 -14.69 -16.39 -1.65
CA GLY A 33 -13.68 -17.43 -1.85
C GLY A 33 -12.83 -17.73 -0.64
N ASP A 34 -11.73 -18.42 -0.87
CA ASP A 34 -10.72 -18.73 0.14
C ASP A 34 -9.82 -17.51 0.38
N ALA A 35 -9.01 -17.54 1.43
CA ALA A 35 -8.03 -16.50 1.78
C ALA A 35 -6.82 -16.52 0.81
N PRO A 36 -6.89 -15.90 -0.39
CA PRO A 36 -5.87 -16.06 -1.43
C PRO A 36 -4.55 -15.39 -1.06
N ILE A 37 -4.59 -14.27 -0.36
CA ILE A 37 -3.40 -13.53 0.06
C ILE A 37 -2.65 -14.32 1.14
N PHE A 38 -3.37 -14.87 2.12
CA PHE A 38 -2.78 -15.74 3.12
C PHE A 38 -2.13 -16.99 2.49
N GLY A 39 -2.78 -17.60 1.51
CA GLY A 39 -2.22 -18.70 0.73
C GLY A 39 -0.97 -18.32 -0.07
N LEU A 40 -0.95 -17.10 -0.64
CA LEU A 40 0.20 -16.57 -1.36
C LEU A 40 1.39 -16.30 -0.42
N THR A 41 1.15 -15.64 0.70
CA THR A 41 2.19 -15.35 1.70
C THR A 41 2.76 -16.62 2.33
N ALA A 42 1.97 -17.68 2.44
CA ALA A 42 2.45 -18.98 2.92
C ALA A 42 3.50 -19.61 1.99
N LYS A 43 3.47 -19.28 0.68
CA LYS A 43 4.45 -19.72 -0.32
C LYS A 43 5.66 -18.79 -0.44
N ALA A 44 5.56 -17.56 0.06
CA ALA A 44 6.65 -16.60 0.07
C ALA A 44 7.79 -17.04 1.01
N GLY A 45 8.98 -16.51 0.80
CA GLY A 45 10.12 -16.75 1.69
C GLY A 45 9.80 -16.32 3.12
N LYS A 46 10.15 -17.16 4.10
CA LYS A 46 9.88 -16.91 5.52
C LYS A 46 11.18 -16.56 6.24
N ARG A 47 11.10 -15.52 7.08
CA ARG A 47 12.15 -15.16 8.03
C ARG A 47 11.59 -15.22 9.44
N SER A 48 12.23 -15.94 10.32
CA SER A 48 11.88 -15.93 11.74
C SER A 48 12.37 -14.64 12.39
N VAL A 49 11.56 -14.10 13.29
CA VAL A 49 11.88 -12.94 14.10
C VAL A 49 11.83 -13.34 15.57
N SER A 50 12.77 -12.84 16.35
CA SER A 50 12.93 -13.17 17.77
C SER A 50 12.24 -12.16 18.70
N ASP A 51 11.90 -10.98 18.19
CA ASP A 51 11.27 -9.90 18.94
C ASP A 51 9.86 -9.62 18.38
N PRO A 52 8.87 -9.30 19.22
CA PRO A 52 7.54 -8.90 18.76
C PRO A 52 7.51 -7.62 17.93
N GLU A 53 8.49 -6.73 18.08
CA GLU A 53 8.74 -5.61 17.19
C GLU A 53 9.81 -6.01 16.18
N PHE A 54 9.51 -5.88 14.90
CA PHE A 54 10.51 -6.08 13.85
C PHE A 54 10.62 -4.85 12.97
N ALA A 55 11.83 -4.58 12.55
CA ALA A 55 12.13 -3.41 11.76
C ALA A 55 12.96 -3.78 10.52
N TRP A 56 12.84 -2.95 9.51
CA TRP A 56 13.68 -3.00 8.32
C TRP A 56 14.09 -1.59 7.93
N TRP A 57 15.14 -1.50 7.16
CA TRP A 57 15.64 -0.24 6.62
C TRP A 57 15.34 -0.21 5.14
N ALA A 58 14.85 0.92 4.66
CA ALA A 58 14.65 1.16 3.24
C ALA A 58 15.27 2.50 2.87
N GLU A 59 15.86 2.52 1.70
CA GLU A 59 16.42 3.71 1.09
C GLU A 59 15.82 3.84 -0.30
N SER A 60 15.27 5.01 -0.61
CA SER A 60 14.82 5.32 -1.96
C SER A 60 16.04 5.67 -2.81
N ASN A 61 16.03 5.28 -4.08
CA ASN A 61 16.98 5.78 -5.05
C ASN A 61 16.98 7.30 -5.06
N ASN A 62 18.09 7.90 -5.52
CA ASN A 62 18.17 9.35 -5.64
C ASN A 62 16.97 9.86 -6.42
N ILE A 63 16.22 10.76 -5.79
CA ILE A 63 15.07 11.37 -6.42
C ILE A 63 15.58 12.36 -7.43
N ILE A 64 15.18 12.14 -8.68
CA ILE A 64 15.63 12.91 -9.82
C ILE A 64 14.65 14.06 -10.12
N ARG A 65 13.48 14.07 -9.46
CA ARG A 65 12.36 14.95 -9.77
C ARG A 65 11.92 15.73 -8.55
N LEU A 66 11.69 17.03 -8.69
CA LEU A 66 11.20 17.96 -7.66
C LEU A 66 9.92 18.60 -8.18
N GLN A 67 9.01 18.99 -7.31
CA GLN A 67 7.80 19.74 -7.67
C GLN A 67 7.86 21.13 -7.07
N VAL A 68 7.55 22.14 -7.89
CA VAL A 68 7.51 23.54 -7.49
C VAL A 68 6.30 23.78 -6.58
N ASN A 69 6.52 24.53 -5.48
CA ASN A 69 5.47 24.91 -4.53
C ASN A 69 5.41 26.43 -4.42
N GLN A 70 4.64 27.05 -5.33
CA GLN A 70 4.40 28.48 -5.33
C GLN A 70 3.08 28.80 -6.05
N ALA A 71 2.02 29.07 -5.29
CA ALA A 71 0.67 29.30 -5.83
C ALA A 71 0.55 30.36 -6.94
N GLY A 72 1.47 31.33 -6.99
CA GLY A 72 1.53 32.33 -8.06
C GLY A 72 2.46 31.96 -9.21
N GLY A 73 3.16 30.85 -9.12
CA GLY A 73 4.27 30.52 -10.01
C GLY A 73 5.47 31.47 -9.87
N TYR A 74 6.44 31.31 -10.74
CA TYR A 74 7.66 32.14 -10.81
C TYR A 74 7.74 32.86 -12.14
N LEU A 75 8.21 34.10 -12.11
CA LEU A 75 8.51 34.87 -13.31
C LEU A 75 9.87 34.40 -13.87
N SER A 76 10.12 34.75 -15.14
CA SER A 76 11.40 34.42 -15.81
C SER A 76 12.64 35.06 -15.14
N THR A 77 12.42 36.08 -14.30
CA THR A 77 13.47 36.80 -13.56
C THR A 77 13.74 36.24 -12.17
N ASP A 78 12.85 35.38 -11.65
CA ASP A 78 12.96 34.87 -10.30
C ASP A 78 14.08 33.83 -10.23
N THR A 79 14.94 34.01 -9.23
CA THR A 79 16.12 33.16 -9.02
C THR A 79 16.01 32.27 -7.78
N THR A 80 15.00 32.49 -6.94
CA THR A 80 14.76 31.65 -5.75
C THR A 80 13.55 30.76 -6.00
N ILE A 81 13.73 29.45 -5.87
CA ILE A 81 12.67 28.46 -6.10
C ILE A 81 12.41 27.72 -4.80
N VAL A 82 11.11 27.55 -4.50
CA VAL A 82 10.60 26.70 -3.41
C VAL A 82 9.99 25.45 -4.03
N VAL A 83 10.29 24.31 -3.44
CA VAL A 83 9.73 23.03 -3.85
C VAL A 83 8.97 22.39 -2.71
N ASP A 84 8.10 21.44 -3.04
CA ASP A 84 7.36 20.69 -2.04
C ASP A 84 8.30 19.98 -1.08
N SER A 85 7.92 19.93 0.18
CA SER A 85 8.58 19.09 1.17
C SER A 85 8.14 17.65 0.94
N ALA A 86 9.01 16.83 0.38
CA ALA A 86 8.84 15.40 0.54
C ALA A 86 9.00 15.09 2.03
N ASP A 87 7.93 14.72 2.71
CA ASP A 87 8.02 14.35 4.11
C ASP A 87 8.72 12.99 4.25
N PRO A 88 10.00 12.94 4.63
CA PRO A 88 10.70 11.68 4.80
C PRO A 88 10.30 10.96 6.09
N THR A 89 9.53 11.61 6.97
CA THR A 89 9.07 11.04 8.25
C THR A 89 7.72 10.38 8.12
N ALA A 90 6.93 10.75 7.13
CA ALA A 90 5.80 9.94 6.75
C ALA A 90 6.35 8.56 6.36
N SER A 91 5.84 7.52 6.93
CA SER A 91 6.13 6.10 6.65
C SER A 91 5.81 5.72 5.19
N THR A 92 6.06 6.61 4.29
CA THR A 92 5.77 6.59 2.87
C THR A 92 7.00 6.13 2.11
N MET A 93 7.06 4.85 1.84
CA MET A 93 7.89 4.37 0.74
C MET A 93 7.33 4.97 -0.55
N GLY A 94 8.05 5.93 -1.15
CA GLY A 94 7.70 6.50 -2.44
C GLY A 94 7.14 7.92 -2.40
N ALA A 95 7.86 8.87 -1.82
CA ALA A 95 7.69 10.26 -2.23
C ALA A 95 7.99 10.34 -3.73
N LEU A 96 7.00 10.78 -4.53
CA LEU A 96 7.13 10.91 -5.98
C LEU A 96 8.15 11.98 -6.38
N TYR A 97 8.56 12.84 -5.46
CA TYR A 97 9.50 13.93 -5.68
C TYR A 97 10.38 14.16 -4.44
N GLY A 98 11.55 14.70 -4.69
CA GLY A 98 12.58 14.97 -3.68
C GLY A 98 12.48 16.34 -3.04
N THR A 99 13.31 16.52 -2.04
CA THR A 99 13.58 17.82 -1.43
C THR A 99 14.84 18.43 -2.02
N ALA A 100 15.02 19.73 -1.82
CA ALA A 100 16.23 20.47 -2.22
C ALA A 100 17.51 20.00 -1.53
N THR A 101 17.43 19.24 -0.42
CA THR A 101 18.59 18.70 0.32
C THR A 101 19.52 17.82 -0.52
N HIS A 102 18.99 17.24 -1.60
CA HIS A 102 19.74 16.35 -2.49
C HIS A 102 20.45 17.09 -3.61
N LEU A 103 20.14 18.36 -3.79
CA LEU A 103 20.75 19.21 -4.78
C LEU A 103 22.12 19.73 -4.28
N LYS A 104 22.95 20.02 -5.22
CA LYS A 104 24.26 20.67 -5.02
C LYS A 104 24.45 21.78 -6.04
N PRO A 105 25.25 22.77 -5.70
CA PRO A 105 25.65 23.78 -6.67
C PRO A 105 26.22 23.14 -7.94
N GLY A 106 25.78 23.61 -9.10
CA GLY A 106 26.14 23.05 -10.39
C GLY A 106 25.23 21.97 -10.95
N ASP A 107 24.25 21.49 -10.20
CA ASP A 107 23.23 20.57 -10.72
C ASP A 107 22.33 21.28 -11.72
N LEU A 108 22.02 20.59 -12.82
CA LEU A 108 21.15 21.07 -13.88
C LEU A 108 19.76 20.45 -13.75
N LEU A 109 18.75 21.31 -13.72
CA LEU A 109 17.34 20.93 -13.64
C LEU A 109 16.61 21.33 -14.92
N LEU A 110 15.90 20.38 -15.52
CA LEU A 110 14.99 20.61 -16.61
C LEU A 110 13.63 21.03 -16.08
N VAL A 111 13.10 22.16 -16.51
CA VAL A 111 11.74 22.61 -16.19
C VAL A 111 10.79 21.86 -17.13
N GLU A 112 9.97 20.95 -16.60
CA GLU A 112 9.02 20.20 -17.41
C GLU A 112 7.84 21.09 -17.81
N LYS A 113 7.55 21.15 -19.11
CA LYS A 113 6.34 21.82 -19.61
C LYS A 113 5.19 20.83 -19.73
N THR A 114 3.98 21.32 -19.55
CA THR A 114 2.75 20.53 -19.75
C THR A 114 2.56 20.20 -21.25
N ASP A 115 2.94 21.13 -22.11
CA ASP A 115 2.94 20.93 -23.57
C ASP A 115 4.32 20.49 -24.03
N GLN A 116 4.41 19.26 -24.49
CA GLN A 116 5.63 18.62 -24.97
C GLN A 116 5.76 18.64 -26.50
N ALA A 117 4.96 19.46 -27.18
CA ALA A 117 4.95 19.53 -28.65
C ALA A 117 6.29 20.04 -29.22
N THR A 118 7.02 20.84 -28.45
CA THR A 118 8.36 21.34 -28.81
C THR A 118 9.30 21.13 -27.62
N PHE A 119 10.52 20.65 -27.90
CA PHE A 119 11.55 20.52 -26.89
C PHE A 119 12.25 21.87 -26.67
N ASP A 120 11.55 22.79 -26.04
CA ASP A 120 12.02 24.13 -25.70
C ASP A 120 12.02 24.40 -24.18
N ASN A 121 12.16 23.33 -23.42
CA ASN A 121 12.18 23.36 -21.97
C ASN A 121 13.37 24.18 -21.46
N GLU A 122 13.15 25.02 -20.48
CA GLU A 122 14.24 25.74 -19.82
C GLU A 122 15.10 24.80 -18.99
N ILE A 123 16.41 25.02 -19.05
CA ILE A 123 17.38 24.38 -18.15
C ILE A 123 17.85 25.44 -17.15
N ILE A 124 17.72 25.14 -15.87
CA ILE A 124 18.18 25.98 -14.78
C ILE A 124 19.33 25.26 -14.05
N MET A 125 20.30 26.01 -13.55
CA MET A 125 21.40 25.45 -12.76
C MET A 125 21.27 25.88 -11.30
N VAL A 126 21.43 24.95 -10.39
CA VAL A 126 21.43 25.22 -8.94
C VAL A 126 22.69 26.02 -8.58
N ASP A 127 22.48 27.17 -7.96
CA ASP A 127 23.55 28.03 -7.46
C ASP A 127 23.84 27.73 -5.99
N THR A 128 22.83 27.85 -5.12
CA THR A 128 22.97 27.61 -3.69
C THR A 128 21.72 26.95 -3.11
N VAL A 129 21.87 25.96 -2.26
CA VAL A 129 20.77 25.35 -1.48
C VAL A 129 20.65 26.08 -0.14
N LEU A 130 19.50 26.70 0.10
CA LEU A 130 19.24 27.53 1.30
C LEU A 130 18.58 26.70 2.42
N SER A 131 17.67 25.80 2.05
CA SER A 131 16.94 24.95 3.00
C SER A 131 16.51 23.63 2.33
N ASP A 132 15.81 22.80 3.07
CA ASP A 132 15.27 21.52 2.57
C ASP A 132 14.29 21.70 1.40
N THR A 133 13.69 22.88 1.28
CA THR A 133 12.68 23.17 0.24
C THR A 133 13.06 24.35 -0.64
N THR A 134 14.10 25.11 -0.33
CA THR A 134 14.41 26.37 -1.02
C THR A 134 15.83 26.37 -1.53
N PHE A 135 16.01 26.78 -2.78
CA PHE A 135 17.33 26.95 -3.41
C PHE A 135 17.32 28.10 -4.41
N THR A 136 18.51 28.61 -4.71
CA THR A 136 18.71 29.62 -5.74
C THR A 136 19.20 28.98 -7.02
N VAL A 137 18.85 29.60 -8.15
CA VAL A 137 19.16 29.08 -9.50
C VAL A 137 19.68 30.17 -10.43
N LEU A 138 20.50 29.75 -11.36
CA LEU A 138 20.84 30.50 -12.55
C LEU A 138 19.89 30.06 -13.67
N ARG A 139 19.14 31.03 -14.23
CA ARG A 139 18.14 30.80 -15.26
C ARG A 139 18.75 30.74 -16.66
N GLY A 140 18.06 30.09 -17.59
CA GLY A 140 18.43 30.09 -19.00
C GLY A 140 19.77 29.42 -19.32
N GLN A 141 20.11 28.34 -18.67
CA GLN A 141 21.34 27.62 -18.88
C GLN A 141 21.31 26.77 -20.18
N ALA A 142 22.47 26.34 -20.64
CA ALA A 142 22.63 25.54 -21.87
C ALA A 142 22.00 26.20 -23.11
N GLY A 143 21.95 27.54 -23.17
CA GLY A 143 21.39 28.27 -24.31
C GLY A 143 19.86 28.31 -24.36
N THR A 144 19.19 27.90 -23.29
CA THR A 144 17.72 27.97 -23.19
C THR A 144 17.24 29.37 -22.78
N THR A 145 15.98 29.68 -23.07
CA THR A 145 15.38 30.99 -22.73
C THR A 145 14.62 30.88 -21.42
N PRO A 146 14.87 31.80 -20.44
CA PRO A 146 14.09 31.85 -19.21
C PRO A 146 12.60 32.04 -19.46
N ALA A 147 11.77 31.19 -18.88
CA ALA A 147 10.32 31.25 -19.01
C ALA A 147 9.63 31.29 -17.62
N ALA A 148 8.36 31.66 -17.57
CA ALA A 148 7.60 31.55 -16.34
C ALA A 148 7.43 30.07 -15.94
N ILE A 149 7.53 29.78 -14.64
CA ILE A 149 7.34 28.44 -14.10
C ILE A 149 6.05 28.44 -13.30
N ALA A 150 5.07 27.63 -13.70
CA ALA A 150 3.81 27.51 -12.98
C ALA A 150 3.98 26.72 -11.67
N ASP A 151 3.02 26.88 -10.77
CA ASP A 151 2.90 26.02 -9.60
C ASP A 151 2.73 24.56 -10.02
N ASP A 152 3.13 23.63 -9.17
CA ASP A 152 3.11 22.18 -9.43
C ASP A 152 3.95 21.71 -10.64
N THR A 153 4.74 22.59 -11.27
CA THR A 153 5.66 22.22 -12.34
C THR A 153 6.77 21.30 -11.78
N PHE A 154 7.08 20.25 -12.52
CA PHE A 154 8.18 19.36 -12.16
C PHE A 154 9.52 19.88 -12.68
N LEU A 155 10.53 19.72 -11.84
CA LEU A 155 11.94 19.98 -12.14
C LEU A 155 12.69 18.67 -12.10
N THR A 156 13.22 18.23 -13.23
CA THR A 156 13.93 16.94 -13.32
C THR A 156 15.42 17.17 -13.38
N LEU A 157 16.18 16.51 -12.51
CA LEU A 157 17.63 16.54 -12.49
C LEU A 157 18.18 15.80 -13.73
N ILE A 158 18.87 16.52 -14.61
CA ILE A 158 19.44 15.96 -15.85
C ILE A 158 20.96 15.77 -15.79
N GLY A 159 21.59 16.24 -14.72
CA GLY A 159 23.03 16.09 -14.54
C GLY A 159 23.64 17.27 -13.82
N SER A 160 24.93 17.50 -14.02
CA SER A 160 25.64 18.64 -13.43
C SER A 160 26.71 19.15 -14.40
N SER A 161 27.01 20.45 -14.33
CA SER A 161 28.03 21.09 -15.14
C SER A 161 28.89 22.01 -14.31
N TYR A 162 30.20 21.90 -14.47
CA TYR A 162 31.19 22.70 -13.74
C TYR A 162 32.21 23.29 -14.71
N ALA A 163 32.75 24.46 -14.34
CA ALA A 163 33.82 25.08 -15.11
C ALA A 163 35.13 24.30 -14.95
N GLU A 164 35.99 24.41 -15.93
CA GLU A 164 37.33 23.81 -15.84
C GLU A 164 38.12 24.39 -14.65
N GLY A 165 38.83 23.52 -13.95
CA GLY A 165 39.68 23.92 -12.81
C GLY A 165 38.93 24.20 -11.50
N THR A 166 37.62 23.95 -11.43
CA THR A 166 36.86 24.08 -10.18
C THR A 166 37.13 22.89 -9.24
N SER A 167 37.02 23.16 -7.93
CA SER A 167 37.10 22.12 -6.89
C SER A 167 35.93 21.16 -6.97
N ALA A 168 36.09 19.94 -6.42
CA ALA A 168 35.01 18.98 -6.31
C ALA A 168 33.83 19.57 -5.52
N PRO A 169 32.58 19.34 -5.94
CA PRO A 169 31.39 19.80 -5.22
C PRO A 169 31.26 19.10 -3.86
N ARG A 170 30.46 19.68 -2.98
CA ARG A 170 30.13 19.08 -1.67
C ARG A 170 29.49 17.70 -1.86
N ALA A 171 29.98 16.72 -1.13
CA ALA A 171 29.36 15.40 -1.10
C ALA A 171 27.97 15.45 -0.41
N VAL A 172 27.01 14.76 -0.97
CA VAL A 172 25.67 14.56 -0.40
C VAL A 172 25.49 13.09 -0.11
N ALA A 173 25.11 12.76 1.10
CA ALA A 173 24.83 11.38 1.54
C ALA A 173 23.40 11.31 2.10
N LYS A 174 22.78 10.15 1.99
CA LYS A 174 21.48 9.85 2.57
C LYS A 174 21.63 8.78 3.66
N ASN A 175 20.74 8.82 4.61
CA ASN A 175 20.59 7.75 5.57
C ASN A 175 19.32 6.94 5.26
N PRO A 176 19.37 5.61 5.38
CA PRO A 176 18.19 4.79 5.22
C PRO A 176 17.15 5.08 6.31
N ILE A 177 15.87 4.97 5.95
CA ILE A 177 14.74 5.20 6.84
C ILE A 177 14.36 3.88 7.50
N LYS A 178 14.16 3.90 8.81
CA LYS A 178 13.72 2.74 9.59
C LYS A 178 12.20 2.62 9.53
N PHE A 179 11.72 1.48 9.06
CA PHE A 179 10.33 1.06 9.18
C PHE A 179 10.21 0.00 10.26
N LEU A 180 9.11 0.01 10.98
CA LEU A 180 8.84 -0.97 12.02
C LEU A 180 7.41 -1.50 11.91
N ASN A 181 7.20 -2.74 12.35
CA ASN A 181 5.88 -3.35 12.45
C ASN A 181 5.86 -4.30 13.66
N TYR A 182 4.67 -4.74 14.06
CA TYR A 182 4.47 -5.62 15.21
C TYR A 182 3.93 -6.97 14.81
N ILE A 183 4.22 -7.98 15.62
CA ILE A 183 3.57 -9.29 15.53
C ILE A 183 2.24 -9.22 16.25
N GLN A 184 1.17 -9.66 15.59
CA GLN A 184 -0.18 -9.77 16.15
C GLN A 184 -0.49 -11.21 16.54
N ILE A 185 -1.14 -11.41 17.69
CA ILE A 185 -1.55 -12.71 18.18
C ILE A 185 -3.02 -12.92 17.84
N PHE A 186 -3.32 -13.89 16.99
CA PHE A 186 -4.67 -14.34 16.68
C PHE A 186 -5.03 -15.54 17.55
N LYS A 187 -6.24 -15.57 18.10
CA LYS A 187 -6.75 -16.67 18.93
C LYS A 187 -8.20 -16.95 18.57
N ASP A 188 -8.51 -18.20 18.32
CA ASP A 188 -9.86 -18.71 18.17
C ASP A 188 -10.07 -19.87 19.15
N SER A 189 -11.22 -19.93 19.80
CA SER A 189 -11.63 -21.03 20.65
C SER A 189 -12.69 -21.88 19.96
N TYR A 190 -12.69 -23.14 20.29
CA TYR A 190 -13.68 -24.10 19.86
C TYR A 190 -14.01 -25.05 21.03
N GLU A 191 -15.26 -25.12 21.38
CA GLU A 191 -15.74 -25.95 22.50
C GLU A 191 -17.00 -26.69 22.07
N ILE A 192 -17.11 -27.94 22.49
CA ILE A 192 -18.31 -28.78 22.34
C ILE A 192 -18.59 -29.52 23.65
N THR A 193 -19.84 -29.68 23.97
CA THR A 193 -20.22 -30.49 25.15
C THR A 193 -20.09 -31.98 24.83
N GLY A 194 -19.75 -32.80 25.83
CA GLY A 194 -19.63 -34.24 25.64
C GLY A 194 -20.92 -34.90 25.13
N THR A 195 -22.08 -34.37 25.51
CA THR A 195 -23.38 -34.83 25.00
C THR A 195 -23.53 -34.55 23.52
N ALA A 196 -23.14 -33.36 23.06
CA ALA A 196 -23.23 -32.99 21.63
C ALA A 196 -22.21 -33.78 20.79
N ASP A 197 -21.02 -34.05 21.32
CA ASP A 197 -19.99 -34.85 20.61
C ASP A 197 -20.41 -36.31 20.41
N ASN A 198 -21.12 -36.89 21.41
CA ASN A 198 -21.65 -38.24 21.34
C ASN A 198 -22.97 -38.35 20.53
N THR A 199 -23.56 -37.25 20.13
CA THR A 199 -24.80 -37.26 19.33
C THR A 199 -24.51 -37.46 17.86
N THR A 200 -25.07 -38.47 17.24
CA THR A 200 -24.94 -38.70 15.79
C THR A 200 -25.77 -37.71 15.02
N ALA A 201 -25.12 -36.75 14.36
CA ALA A 201 -25.76 -35.81 13.46
C ALA A 201 -25.81 -36.37 12.03
N ARG A 202 -26.91 -36.10 11.30
CA ARG A 202 -27.04 -36.48 9.88
C ARG A 202 -26.02 -35.83 8.96
N THR A 203 -25.44 -34.72 9.40
CA THR A 203 -24.42 -33.93 8.66
C THR A 203 -22.99 -34.34 8.99
N GLY A 204 -22.79 -35.48 9.65
CA GLY A 204 -21.48 -35.94 10.12
C GLY A 204 -21.07 -35.35 11.46
N SER A 205 -19.80 -35.50 11.82
CA SER A 205 -19.29 -35.03 13.13
C SER A 205 -19.35 -33.49 13.25
N ALA A 206 -20.09 -33.02 14.25
CA ALA A 206 -20.17 -31.59 14.59
C ALA A 206 -18.77 -31.00 14.87
N TRP A 207 -17.93 -31.74 15.62
CA TRP A 207 -16.56 -31.37 15.90
C TRP A 207 -15.75 -31.08 14.64
N SER A 208 -15.77 -32.01 13.69
CA SER A 208 -14.99 -31.87 12.44
C SER A 208 -15.47 -30.69 11.59
N ASN A 209 -16.77 -30.50 11.51
CA ASN A 209 -17.36 -29.40 10.72
C ASN A 209 -17.05 -28.03 11.31
N ASP A 210 -17.18 -27.88 12.62
CA ASP A 210 -16.92 -26.62 13.27
C ASP A 210 -15.42 -26.31 13.31
N LYS A 211 -14.56 -27.31 13.46
CA LYS A 211 -13.11 -27.13 13.32
C LYS A 211 -12.74 -26.56 11.93
N LYS A 212 -13.32 -27.11 10.85
CA LYS A 212 -13.10 -26.58 9.50
C LYS A 212 -13.57 -25.13 9.36
N ARG A 213 -14.76 -24.80 9.90
CA ARG A 213 -15.28 -23.42 9.89
C ARG A 213 -14.36 -22.46 10.64
N LYS A 214 -13.89 -22.85 11.81
CA LYS A 214 -12.96 -22.04 12.62
C LYS A 214 -11.61 -21.85 11.93
N MET A 215 -11.05 -22.89 11.33
CA MET A 215 -9.80 -22.74 10.56
C MET A 215 -9.95 -21.79 9.39
N PHE A 216 -11.07 -21.87 8.67
CA PHE A 216 -11.36 -20.94 7.57
C PHE A 216 -11.47 -19.49 8.07
N LYS A 217 -12.27 -19.29 9.14
CA LYS A 217 -12.42 -17.98 9.77
C LYS A 217 -11.08 -17.41 10.23
N HIS A 218 -10.26 -18.22 10.88
CA HIS A 218 -8.93 -17.81 11.35
C HIS A 218 -8.03 -17.36 10.20
N SER A 219 -8.03 -18.09 9.09
CA SER A 219 -7.29 -17.71 7.88
C SER A 219 -7.80 -16.39 7.29
N ALA A 220 -9.12 -16.20 7.27
CA ALA A 220 -9.73 -14.96 6.81
C ALA A 220 -9.39 -13.76 7.73
N ASP A 221 -9.43 -13.95 9.05
CA ASP A 221 -9.08 -12.90 10.02
C ASP A 221 -7.60 -12.45 9.83
N ILE A 222 -6.68 -13.40 9.57
CA ILE A 222 -5.29 -13.08 9.26
C ILE A 222 -5.19 -12.30 7.93
N GLU A 223 -5.92 -12.72 6.90
CA GLU A 223 -5.93 -12.03 5.60
C GLU A 223 -6.43 -10.59 5.73
N TRP A 224 -7.53 -10.38 6.45
CA TRP A 224 -8.06 -9.04 6.71
C TRP A 224 -7.08 -8.17 7.47
N ALA A 225 -6.35 -8.72 8.44
CA ALA A 225 -5.30 -8.00 9.15
C ALA A 225 -4.13 -7.65 8.23
N ILE A 226 -3.70 -8.55 7.34
CA ILE A 226 -2.65 -8.26 6.35
C ILE A 226 -3.08 -7.11 5.43
N MET A 227 -4.34 -7.02 5.05
CA MET A 227 -4.83 -5.97 4.16
C MET A 227 -5.07 -4.65 4.86
N PHE A 228 -5.78 -4.67 6.00
CA PHE A 228 -6.38 -3.48 6.61
C PHE A 228 -5.92 -3.19 8.04
N GLY A 229 -5.01 -4.00 8.59
CA GLY A 229 -4.46 -3.79 9.92
C GLY A 229 -3.84 -2.39 10.07
N ARG A 230 -3.89 -1.86 11.28
CA ARG A 230 -3.20 -0.63 11.66
C ARG A 230 -2.20 -0.92 12.76
N LYS A 231 -0.98 -0.46 12.57
CA LYS A 231 0.09 -0.62 13.53
C LYS A 231 -0.20 0.17 14.81
N ASN A 232 -0.26 -0.55 15.93
CA ASN A 232 -0.41 0.06 17.23
C ASN A 232 0.10 -0.88 18.33
N GLU A 233 0.46 -0.32 19.48
CA GLU A 233 0.67 -1.05 20.72
C GLU A 233 -0.18 -0.42 21.82
N ALA A 234 -0.93 -1.25 22.54
CA ALA A 234 -1.79 -0.84 23.65
C ALA A 234 -1.58 -1.76 24.86
N THR A 235 -2.00 -1.33 26.02
CA THR A 235 -1.99 -2.16 27.24
C THR A 235 -3.29 -2.92 27.36
N GLY A 236 -3.20 -4.24 27.49
CA GLY A 236 -4.35 -5.11 27.73
C GLY A 236 -4.84 -5.08 29.18
N GLU A 237 -6.01 -5.66 29.42
CA GLU A 237 -6.64 -5.74 30.75
C GLU A 237 -5.75 -6.46 31.79
N ASN A 238 -4.89 -7.37 31.34
CA ASN A 238 -3.93 -8.08 32.19
C ASN A 238 -2.61 -7.31 32.39
N GLY A 239 -2.53 -6.04 32.00
CA GLY A 239 -1.34 -5.20 32.08
C GLY A 239 -0.22 -5.59 31.11
N LYS A 240 -0.47 -6.49 30.15
CA LYS A 240 0.49 -6.89 29.12
C LYS A 240 0.22 -6.17 27.81
N PRO A 241 1.22 -5.97 26.96
CA PRO A 241 1.05 -5.28 25.70
C PRO A 241 0.18 -6.09 24.72
N ILE A 242 -0.76 -5.40 24.08
CA ILE A 242 -1.50 -5.87 22.91
C ILE A 242 -0.91 -5.18 21.71
N ARG A 243 -0.46 -5.96 20.71
CA ARG A 243 0.15 -5.44 19.49
C ARG A 243 -0.72 -5.72 18.29
N PHE A 244 -0.84 -4.71 17.45
CA PHE A 244 -1.62 -4.74 16.22
C PHE A 244 -0.66 -4.64 15.03
N PHE A 245 -0.84 -5.54 14.09
CA PHE A 245 -0.05 -5.57 12.85
C PHE A 245 -0.48 -4.44 11.90
N GLY A 246 0.48 -3.71 11.36
CA GLY A 246 0.25 -2.74 10.29
C GLY A 246 0.15 -3.44 8.94
N GLY A 247 -1.03 -3.39 8.34
CA GLY A 247 -1.33 -4.04 7.07
C GLY A 247 -0.82 -3.27 5.84
N LEU A 248 -1.02 -3.87 4.67
CA LEU A 248 -0.57 -3.30 3.40
C LEU A 248 -1.14 -1.89 3.13
N ARG A 249 -2.42 -1.69 3.44
CA ARG A 249 -3.06 -0.39 3.22
C ARG A 249 -2.45 0.74 4.04
N GLU A 250 -1.93 0.47 5.23
CA GLU A 250 -1.25 1.47 6.05
C GLU A 250 0.11 1.85 5.46
N GLN A 251 0.76 0.91 4.76
CA GLN A 251 2.08 1.12 4.16
C GLN A 251 2.01 1.80 2.79
N ILE A 252 0.83 1.86 2.17
CA ILE A 252 0.64 2.55 0.89
C ILE A 252 0.45 4.04 1.17
N PRO A 253 1.32 4.93 0.61
CA PRO A 253 1.18 6.37 0.75
C PRO A 253 -0.15 6.88 0.18
N ALA A 254 -0.66 7.96 0.78
CA ALA A 254 -1.87 8.61 0.26
C ALA A 254 -1.69 9.10 -1.19
N SER A 255 -0.49 9.55 -1.56
CA SER A 255 -0.11 9.92 -2.92
C SER A 255 -0.25 8.79 -3.95
N ASN A 256 -0.12 7.56 -3.51
CA ASN A 256 -0.27 6.37 -4.38
C ASN A 256 -1.68 5.77 -4.32
N THR A 257 -2.63 6.51 -3.74
CA THR A 257 -4.02 6.08 -3.64
C THR A 257 -4.88 6.94 -4.57
N THR A 258 -5.45 6.31 -5.60
CA THR A 258 -6.39 6.98 -6.51
C THR A 258 -7.82 6.62 -6.14
N VAL A 259 -8.64 7.64 -5.87
CA VAL A 259 -10.07 7.46 -5.59
C VAL A 259 -10.84 7.53 -6.90
N PHE A 260 -11.50 6.43 -7.25
CA PHE A 260 -12.40 6.40 -8.40
C PHE A 260 -13.81 6.79 -7.99
N SER A 261 -14.41 7.72 -8.73
CA SER A 261 -15.81 8.15 -8.57
C SER A 261 -16.66 7.71 -9.76
N SER A 262 -17.95 7.98 -9.70
CA SER A 262 -18.86 7.72 -10.83
C SER A 262 -18.51 8.54 -12.10
N ALA A 263 -17.71 9.59 -11.96
CA ALA A 263 -17.21 10.40 -13.07
C ALA A 263 -15.85 9.92 -13.62
N THR A 264 -15.32 8.80 -13.13
CA THR A 264 -14.04 8.28 -13.60
C THR A 264 -14.13 7.80 -15.04
N THR A 265 -13.29 8.35 -15.89
CA THR A 265 -13.17 7.96 -17.30
C THR A 265 -12.14 6.85 -17.49
N ALA A 266 -12.16 6.17 -18.65
CA ALA A 266 -11.13 5.22 -19.02
C ALA A 266 -9.73 5.84 -19.05
N ALA A 267 -9.61 7.09 -19.47
CA ALA A 267 -8.34 7.82 -19.47
C ALA A 267 -7.79 8.02 -18.05
N THR A 268 -8.63 8.40 -17.10
CA THR A 268 -8.24 8.56 -15.68
C THR A 268 -7.79 7.22 -15.08
N PHE A 269 -8.49 6.14 -15.42
CA PHE A 269 -8.11 4.79 -14.96
C PHE A 269 -6.77 4.35 -15.53
N LEU A 270 -6.54 4.55 -16.84
CA LEU A 270 -5.28 4.21 -17.50
C LEU A 270 -4.12 5.04 -16.94
N HIS A 271 -4.35 6.33 -16.62
CA HIS A 271 -3.34 7.17 -16.00
C HIS A 271 -2.95 6.68 -14.59
N ALA A 272 -3.95 6.27 -13.79
CA ALA A 272 -3.68 5.68 -12.48
C ALA A 272 -2.89 4.37 -12.58
N LEU A 273 -3.21 3.51 -13.57
CA LEU A 273 -2.42 2.29 -13.84
C LEU A 273 -0.99 2.63 -14.28
N GLN A 274 -0.81 3.61 -15.14
CA GLN A 274 0.52 4.06 -15.57
C GLN A 274 1.38 4.49 -14.39
N THR A 275 0.80 5.24 -13.45
CA THR A 275 1.48 5.64 -12.22
C THR A 275 1.88 4.44 -11.36
N ALA A 276 1.01 3.43 -11.24
CA ALA A 276 1.31 2.21 -10.50
C ALA A 276 2.46 1.40 -11.12
N PHE A 277 2.54 1.35 -12.47
CA PHE A 277 3.61 0.67 -13.19
C PHE A 277 4.91 1.48 -13.33
N ALA A 278 4.89 2.78 -12.99
CA ALA A 278 6.10 3.60 -12.98
C ALA A 278 7.10 3.19 -11.88
N TYR A 279 6.64 2.46 -10.87
CA TYR A 279 7.49 1.90 -9.84
C TYR A 279 7.95 0.49 -10.25
N GLU A 280 9.00 0.41 -11.05
CA GLU A 280 9.71 -0.87 -11.21
C GLU A 280 10.54 -1.12 -9.95
N LEU A 281 10.31 -2.26 -9.33
CA LEU A 281 11.25 -2.82 -8.38
C LEU A 281 12.50 -3.20 -9.17
N GLY A 282 13.50 -2.34 -9.10
CA GLY A 282 14.82 -2.67 -9.62
C GLY A 282 15.30 -3.93 -8.89
N GLY A 283 15.35 -5.04 -9.62
CA GLY A 283 15.91 -6.31 -9.16
C GLY A 283 17.43 -6.28 -9.14
#